data_b830b652e852faef378d0bec98b96963
#
_entry.id   b830b652e852faef378d0bec98b96963
#
_cell.length_a   1.000
_cell.length_b   1.000
_cell.length_c   1.000
_cell.angle_alpha   90.00
_cell.angle_beta   90.00
_cell.angle_gamma   90.00
#
_symmetry.space_group_name_H-M   'P 1'
#
loop_
_entity.id
_entity.type
_entity.pdbx_description
1 polymer ?
#
loop_
_entity_poly.entity_id
_entity_poly.type
_entity_poly.pdbx_seq_one_letter_code
_entity_poly.pdbx_strand_id
1 'polypeptide(L)'
;MILVDATGLGSARPDRVLFDDVSLTISSGDRMAVVGVNGTGKSTLLGILAGSRAAGTVRRGRDTRVSHLDQDAPLPAGTVASVTGERWEAAAVRDRLGLAGLEDRETDRLSGGQIKRVALARALLACGPPDGGPPDDADLLILDEPTNHLDVDAIGWLEEWLGAFRGGLLLVSHDRHVLDRVCNRMLEIDRGQVHLHDGGYASYLESKAERIERSARADAKRKNLARVELAWLRRGAPARTSKPKARLDAAKALVEGAPRDANVRDEVLSLHLGTPRLGDRVIECTGIGADVGDTTLFDGLDLLLDPRERLGIVGPNGAGKTTLLRILAGERRPDRGTVEVGPTVRLGMFSQDAAEIDPAARVRDLVTGPKREVSWQDNALMERFWFDTDSQWAPAGTLSGGELRRLQLLLVLLGQPNVLLLDEPTNDLDLDTLRVLEDFLEDWPGALVVVSHDRALLQRTVSDVLVVDRGRAARRPGGLGAYLDQRRADRTRGKAEVRSTSKSEVSDPSPDESPRPPPAKLRRAFNAAERELTTLSAARDRAVSALEGVSGSDHERLVELGQRAEEAQAAVQEAEDRWLALAERVEQTNPGLLG
;
A
#
# COMPACT_ATOMS: atom_id res chain seq x y z
N MET A 1 -6.94 16.01 22.69
CA MET A 1 -7.97 17.04 22.39
C MET A 1 -8.86 16.50 21.27
N ILE A 2 -10.20 16.72 21.33
CA ILE A 2 -11.10 16.36 20.23
C ILE A 2 -10.96 17.40 19.12
N LEU A 3 -10.67 16.94 17.91
CA LEU A 3 -10.52 17.78 16.71
C LEU A 3 -11.83 17.86 15.92
N VAL A 4 -12.46 16.70 15.71
CA VAL A 4 -13.75 16.60 15.02
C VAL A 4 -14.61 15.59 15.74
N ASP A 5 -15.88 15.94 15.95
CA ASP A 5 -16.93 15.08 16.43
C ASP A 5 -18.09 15.11 15.42
N ALA A 6 -18.38 13.96 14.83
CA ALA A 6 -19.35 13.82 13.77
C ALA A 6 -20.42 12.80 14.17
N THR A 7 -21.69 13.16 13.96
CA THR A 7 -22.83 12.33 14.33
C THR A 7 -23.89 12.30 13.23
N GLY A 8 -24.43 11.10 12.96
CA GLY A 8 -25.52 10.90 12.00
C GLY A 8 -25.14 11.28 10.57
N LEU A 9 -23.88 10.99 10.14
CA LEU A 9 -23.48 11.27 8.77
C LEU A 9 -24.10 10.24 7.83
N GLY A 10 -24.74 10.72 6.77
CA GLY A 10 -25.28 9.87 5.72
C GLY A 10 -25.00 10.47 4.34
N SER A 11 -24.77 9.61 3.36
CA SER A 11 -24.62 10.02 1.96
C SER A 11 -25.16 8.95 1.02
N ALA A 12 -25.82 9.39 -0.04
CA ALA A 12 -26.36 8.53 -1.08
C ALA A 12 -26.08 9.12 -2.47
N ARG A 13 -25.95 8.23 -3.44
CA ARG A 13 -26.05 8.54 -4.88
C ARG A 13 -27.45 8.20 -5.36
N PRO A 14 -27.86 8.63 -6.56
CA PRO A 14 -29.19 8.33 -7.08
C PRO A 14 -29.52 6.83 -7.15
N ASP A 15 -28.50 5.97 -7.30
CA ASP A 15 -28.59 4.54 -7.50
C ASP A 15 -28.35 3.72 -6.22
N ARG A 16 -27.66 4.32 -5.21
CA ARG A 16 -27.29 3.58 -3.99
C ARG A 16 -26.97 4.46 -2.78
N VAL A 17 -27.20 3.92 -1.59
CA VAL A 17 -26.68 4.48 -0.33
C VAL A 17 -25.18 4.19 -0.25
N LEU A 18 -24.37 5.23 -0.01
CA LEU A 18 -22.93 5.09 0.20
C LEU A 18 -22.62 4.69 1.64
N PHE A 19 -23.20 5.40 2.59
CA PHE A 19 -23.20 5.09 4.02
C PHE A 19 -24.32 5.85 4.73
N ASP A 20 -24.76 5.36 5.87
CA ASP A 20 -25.82 5.94 6.67
C ASP A 20 -25.50 5.83 8.16
N ASP A 21 -25.96 6.83 8.93
CA ASP A 21 -25.82 6.91 10.40
C ASP A 21 -24.39 6.73 10.94
N VAL A 22 -23.41 7.31 10.25
CA VAL A 22 -22.01 7.24 10.68
C VAL A 22 -21.75 8.25 11.78
N SER A 23 -21.25 7.77 12.91
CA SER A 23 -20.82 8.61 14.03
C SER A 23 -19.37 8.27 14.39
N LEU A 24 -18.52 9.30 14.46
CA LEU A 24 -17.11 9.12 14.77
C LEU A 24 -16.51 10.37 15.41
N THR A 25 -15.52 10.14 16.27
CA THR A 25 -14.74 11.20 16.91
C THR A 25 -13.28 11.05 16.53
N ILE A 26 -12.64 12.15 16.14
CA ILE A 26 -11.21 12.23 15.81
C ILE A 26 -10.53 13.13 16.83
N SER A 27 -9.51 12.61 17.49
CA SER A 27 -8.71 13.32 18.47
C SER A 27 -7.30 13.61 17.98
N SER A 28 -6.60 14.53 18.63
CA SER A 28 -5.16 14.73 18.39
C SER A 28 -4.41 13.43 18.67
N GLY A 29 -3.52 13.04 17.76
CA GLY A 29 -2.78 11.77 17.80
C GLY A 29 -3.53 10.56 17.23
N ASP A 30 -4.82 10.67 16.91
CA ASP A 30 -5.52 9.63 16.14
C ASP A 30 -4.95 9.58 14.71
N ARG A 31 -4.67 8.37 14.25
CA ARG A 31 -4.19 8.09 12.91
C ARG A 31 -5.10 7.06 12.26
N MET A 32 -6.16 7.56 11.66
CA MET A 32 -7.25 6.74 11.15
C MET A 32 -7.12 6.56 9.64
N ALA A 33 -7.06 5.32 9.19
CA ALA A 33 -7.23 4.99 7.78
C ALA A 33 -8.69 4.74 7.45
N VAL A 34 -9.14 5.20 6.28
CA VAL A 34 -10.47 4.90 5.72
C VAL A 34 -10.27 3.91 4.57
N VAL A 35 -10.82 2.71 4.72
CA VAL A 35 -10.69 1.61 3.76
C VAL A 35 -12.06 1.16 3.26
N GLY A 36 -12.08 0.48 2.14
CA GLY A 36 -13.30 -0.06 1.50
C GLY A 36 -13.15 -0.11 -0.01
N VAL A 37 -14.06 -0.80 -0.66
CA VAL A 37 -14.10 -0.96 -2.12
C VAL A 37 -14.22 0.41 -2.80
N ASN A 38 -13.75 0.53 -4.03
CA ASN A 38 -13.90 1.76 -4.80
C ASN A 38 -15.36 2.12 -4.99
N GLY A 39 -15.66 3.42 -4.85
CA GLY A 39 -17.02 3.94 -4.98
C GLY A 39 -17.91 3.78 -3.73
N THR A 40 -17.42 3.26 -2.59
CA THR A 40 -18.20 3.16 -1.33
C THR A 40 -18.40 4.49 -0.61
N GLY A 41 -17.76 5.57 -1.06
CA GLY A 41 -17.94 6.90 -0.47
C GLY A 41 -16.80 7.37 0.42
N LYS A 42 -15.60 6.75 0.34
CA LYS A 42 -14.40 7.17 1.11
C LYS A 42 -14.13 8.67 0.96
N SER A 43 -13.89 9.15 -0.27
CA SER A 43 -13.64 10.58 -0.57
C SER A 43 -14.83 11.48 -0.20
N THR A 44 -16.05 10.95 -0.26
CA THR A 44 -17.24 11.68 0.20
C THR A 44 -17.22 11.89 1.70
N LEU A 45 -16.87 10.85 2.48
CA LEU A 45 -16.74 10.96 3.92
C LEU A 45 -15.62 11.93 4.30
N LEU A 46 -14.46 11.85 3.64
CA LEU A 46 -13.35 12.80 3.84
C LEU A 46 -13.81 14.25 3.57
N GLY A 47 -14.51 14.49 2.46
CA GLY A 47 -15.02 15.81 2.11
C GLY A 47 -16.05 16.36 3.12
N ILE A 48 -16.90 15.50 3.71
CA ILE A 48 -17.83 15.90 4.78
C ILE A 48 -17.05 16.31 6.04
N LEU A 49 -16.07 15.52 6.47
CA LEU A 49 -15.25 15.80 7.63
C LEU A 49 -14.35 17.03 7.43
N ALA A 50 -13.87 17.23 6.19
CA ALA A 50 -13.16 18.44 5.78
C ALA A 50 -14.07 19.68 5.68
N GLY A 51 -15.39 19.49 5.65
CA GLY A 51 -16.41 20.56 5.53
C GLY A 51 -16.59 21.12 4.13
N SER A 52 -16.10 20.43 3.11
CA SER A 52 -16.36 20.74 1.71
C SER A 52 -17.74 20.23 1.24
N ARG A 53 -18.36 19.31 2.01
CA ARG A 53 -19.70 18.75 1.76
C ARG A 53 -20.52 18.75 3.04
N ALA A 54 -21.83 18.94 2.92
CA ALA A 54 -22.75 18.94 4.06
C ALA A 54 -23.47 17.58 4.16
N ALA A 55 -23.37 16.93 5.35
CA ALA A 55 -24.18 15.76 5.69
C ALA A 55 -24.11 15.55 7.21
N GLY A 56 -25.24 15.35 7.87
CA GLY A 56 -25.31 15.16 9.32
C GLY A 56 -24.80 16.36 10.13
N THR A 57 -24.29 16.09 11.34
CA THR A 57 -23.73 17.11 12.22
C THR A 57 -22.23 16.90 12.38
N VAL A 58 -21.43 17.86 11.95
CA VAL A 58 -19.97 17.87 12.16
C VAL A 58 -19.61 19.05 13.08
N ARG A 59 -19.09 18.76 14.25
CA ARG A 59 -18.59 19.74 15.20
C ARG A 59 -17.06 19.71 15.20
N ARG A 60 -16.44 20.88 15.04
CA ARG A 60 -14.98 21.02 15.10
C ARG A 60 -14.57 21.62 16.44
N GLY A 61 -13.43 21.18 16.92
CA GLY A 61 -12.79 21.80 18.07
C GLY A 61 -12.51 23.29 17.81
N ARG A 62 -12.49 24.10 18.86
CA ARG A 62 -12.18 25.52 18.74
C ARG A 62 -10.75 25.65 18.19
N ASP A 63 -10.57 26.50 17.18
CA ASP A 63 -9.30 26.81 16.52
C ASP A 63 -8.63 25.63 15.79
N THR A 64 -9.37 24.53 15.53
CA THR A 64 -8.84 23.41 14.74
C THR A 64 -8.68 23.80 13.28
N ARG A 65 -7.45 23.80 12.79
CA ARG A 65 -7.12 23.96 11.36
C ARG A 65 -7.23 22.60 10.68
N VAL A 66 -7.97 22.54 9.57
CA VAL A 66 -8.12 21.33 8.76
C VAL A 66 -7.42 21.55 7.44
N SER A 67 -6.42 20.72 7.15
CA SER A 67 -5.80 20.63 5.83
C SER A 67 -6.33 19.42 5.10
N HIS A 68 -6.79 19.59 3.88
CA HIS A 68 -7.41 18.54 3.08
C HIS A 68 -6.76 18.45 1.69
N LEU A 69 -6.25 17.27 1.38
CA LEU A 69 -5.90 16.86 0.03
C LEU A 69 -7.09 16.12 -0.56
N ASP A 70 -7.85 16.79 -1.42
CA ASP A 70 -8.93 16.17 -2.22
C ASP A 70 -8.34 15.57 -3.50
N GLN A 71 -8.87 14.45 -3.94
CA GLN A 71 -8.40 13.71 -5.11
C GLN A 71 -8.42 14.55 -6.40
N ASP A 72 -9.41 15.44 -6.56
CA ASP A 72 -9.69 16.20 -7.80
C ASP A 72 -9.68 17.72 -7.60
N ALA A 73 -9.23 18.23 -6.45
CA ALA A 73 -9.26 19.68 -6.21
C ALA A 73 -8.30 20.43 -7.14
N PRO A 74 -8.77 21.44 -7.85
CA PRO A 74 -7.91 22.25 -8.69
C PRO A 74 -6.90 23.04 -7.84
N LEU A 75 -5.69 23.19 -8.35
CA LEU A 75 -4.70 24.08 -7.75
C LEU A 75 -5.09 25.54 -7.98
N PRO A 76 -4.73 26.45 -7.04
CA PRO A 76 -4.79 27.88 -7.31
C PRO A 76 -3.91 28.23 -8.52
N ALA A 77 -4.32 29.24 -9.27
CA ALA A 77 -3.48 29.80 -10.35
C ALA A 77 -2.22 30.45 -9.78
N GLY A 78 -1.10 30.26 -10.45
CA GLY A 78 0.19 30.81 -10.07
C GLY A 78 1.34 29.82 -10.27
N THR A 79 2.54 30.20 -9.85
CA THR A 79 3.71 29.32 -9.92
C THR A 79 3.70 28.29 -8.80
N VAL A 80 4.42 27.18 -8.99
CA VAL A 80 4.58 26.14 -7.96
C VAL A 80 5.09 26.74 -6.64
N ALA A 81 6.07 27.64 -6.71
CA ALA A 81 6.59 28.34 -5.53
C ALA A 81 5.53 29.18 -4.84
N SER A 82 4.72 29.94 -5.59
CA SER A 82 3.67 30.80 -5.02
C SER A 82 2.57 29.99 -4.32
N VAL A 83 2.24 28.81 -4.87
CA VAL A 83 1.18 27.93 -4.34
C VAL A 83 1.63 27.14 -3.12
N THR A 84 2.92 26.74 -3.06
CA THR A 84 3.48 25.96 -1.95
C THR A 84 4.19 26.81 -0.89
N GLY A 85 4.54 28.06 -1.22
CA GLY A 85 5.32 28.98 -0.40
C GLY A 85 6.80 29.02 -0.77
N GLU A 86 7.45 30.14 -0.41
CA GLU A 86 8.85 30.43 -0.77
C GLU A 86 9.85 30.11 0.36
N ARG A 87 9.35 29.70 1.52
CA ARG A 87 10.20 29.36 2.66
C ARG A 87 11.04 28.12 2.40
N TRP A 88 12.16 27.98 3.12
CA TRP A 88 13.09 26.85 2.95
C TRP A 88 12.43 25.49 3.23
N GLU A 89 11.46 25.43 4.17
CA GLU A 89 10.69 24.23 4.44
C GLU A 89 9.88 23.76 3.21
N ALA A 90 9.28 24.73 2.51
CA ALA A 90 8.55 24.45 1.28
C ALA A 90 9.48 23.95 0.16
N ALA A 91 10.68 24.52 0.05
CA ALA A 91 11.70 24.05 -0.89
C ALA A 91 12.13 22.62 -0.57
N ALA A 92 12.33 22.27 0.71
CA ALA A 92 12.67 20.91 1.14
C ALA A 92 11.55 19.91 0.82
N VAL A 93 10.28 20.26 1.05
CA VAL A 93 9.13 19.40 0.70
C VAL A 93 9.02 19.22 -0.80
N ARG A 94 9.21 20.29 -1.60
CA ARG A 94 9.22 20.20 -3.07
C ARG A 94 10.31 19.25 -3.58
N ASP A 95 11.52 19.36 -3.04
CA ASP A 95 12.62 18.46 -3.41
C ASP A 95 12.28 17.00 -3.13
N ARG A 96 11.73 16.69 -1.94
CA ARG A 96 11.32 15.34 -1.55
C ARG A 96 10.21 14.76 -2.42
N LEU A 97 9.33 15.59 -2.95
CA LEU A 97 8.25 15.19 -3.85
C LEU A 97 8.65 15.22 -5.34
N GLY A 98 9.93 15.44 -5.65
CA GLY A 98 10.44 15.49 -7.03
C GLY A 98 9.86 16.66 -7.84
N LEU A 99 9.70 17.83 -7.19
CA LEU A 99 9.24 19.08 -7.78
C LEU A 99 10.36 20.10 -7.95
N ALA A 100 11.60 19.73 -7.61
CA ALA A 100 12.77 20.59 -7.81
C ALA A 100 12.93 20.97 -9.29
N GLY A 101 13.23 22.26 -9.54
CA GLY A 101 13.34 22.82 -10.90
C GLY A 101 12.00 23.14 -11.57
N LEU A 102 10.89 23.04 -10.85
CA LEU A 102 9.55 23.40 -11.32
C LEU A 102 9.00 24.64 -10.61
N GLU A 103 9.80 25.32 -9.78
CA GLU A 103 9.39 26.40 -8.89
C GLU A 103 8.67 27.53 -9.62
N ASP A 104 9.22 27.93 -10.76
CA ASP A 104 8.72 29.04 -11.60
C ASP A 104 7.65 28.59 -12.61
N ARG A 105 7.33 27.29 -12.64
CA ARG A 105 6.36 26.76 -13.60
C ARG A 105 4.93 27.05 -13.14
N GLU A 106 4.11 27.53 -14.07
CA GLU A 106 2.69 27.79 -13.82
C GLU A 106 1.92 26.48 -13.61
N THR A 107 0.95 26.49 -12.69
CA THR A 107 0.17 25.31 -12.30
C THR A 107 -0.66 24.71 -13.44
N ASP A 108 -1.07 25.51 -14.43
CA ASP A 108 -1.81 25.08 -15.62
C ASP A 108 -0.96 24.31 -16.65
N ARG A 109 0.38 24.39 -16.51
CA ARG A 109 1.35 23.71 -17.39
C ARG A 109 1.94 22.44 -16.79
N LEU A 110 1.41 22.00 -15.65
CA LEU A 110 1.85 20.81 -14.97
C LEU A 110 1.16 19.56 -15.52
N SER A 111 1.86 18.42 -15.50
CA SER A 111 1.21 17.13 -15.73
C SER A 111 0.29 16.75 -14.56
N GLY A 112 -0.67 15.85 -14.78
CA GLY A 112 -1.59 15.39 -13.73
C GLY A 112 -0.88 14.88 -12.46
N GLY A 113 0.20 14.12 -12.62
CA GLY A 113 1.02 13.67 -11.49
C GLY A 113 1.78 14.80 -10.79
N GLN A 114 2.23 15.82 -11.53
CA GLN A 114 2.85 17.02 -10.93
C GLN A 114 1.83 17.83 -10.14
N ILE A 115 0.61 18.01 -10.68
CA ILE A 115 -0.49 18.69 -10.00
C ILE A 115 -0.78 18.02 -8.65
N LYS A 116 -0.91 16.70 -8.61
CA LYS A 116 -1.17 15.95 -7.37
C LYS A 116 -0.04 16.09 -6.36
N ARG A 117 1.22 16.07 -6.80
CA ARG A 117 2.38 16.26 -5.92
C ARG A 117 2.46 17.69 -5.36
N VAL A 118 2.11 18.71 -6.15
CA VAL A 118 2.01 20.11 -5.67
C VAL A 118 0.85 20.26 -4.67
N ALA A 119 -0.30 19.64 -4.92
CA ALA A 119 -1.42 19.61 -4.00
C ALA A 119 -1.05 18.96 -2.66
N LEU A 120 -0.33 17.84 -2.70
CA LEU A 120 0.18 17.17 -1.51
C LEU A 120 1.17 18.07 -0.75
N ALA A 121 2.15 18.68 -1.45
CA ALA A 121 3.09 19.61 -0.82
C ALA A 121 2.34 20.74 -0.08
N ARG A 122 1.33 21.33 -0.71
CA ARG A 122 0.50 22.37 -0.12
C ARG A 122 -0.25 21.88 1.13
N ALA A 123 -0.82 20.69 1.05
CA ALA A 123 -1.56 20.11 2.18
C ALA A 123 -0.65 19.85 3.40
N LEU A 124 0.54 19.31 3.18
CA LEU A 124 1.52 19.06 4.24
C LEU A 124 2.02 20.36 4.86
N LEU A 125 2.35 21.36 4.05
CA LEU A 125 2.87 22.65 4.50
C LEU A 125 1.82 23.51 5.24
N ALA A 126 0.54 23.29 4.96
CA ALA A 126 -0.54 23.98 5.68
C ALA A 126 -0.64 23.56 7.16
N CYS A 127 -0.15 22.36 7.51
CA CYS A 127 -0.11 21.85 8.88
C CYS A 127 1.18 22.25 9.64
N GLY A 128 2.11 22.95 8.97
CA GLY A 128 3.42 23.28 9.53
C GLY A 128 4.42 22.11 9.46
N PRO A 129 5.69 22.33 9.86
CA PRO A 129 6.68 21.28 9.89
C PRO A 129 6.37 20.28 11.01
N PRO A 130 6.63 18.96 10.82
CA PRO A 130 6.35 17.93 11.82
C PRO A 130 7.14 18.11 13.11
N ASP A 131 8.29 18.80 13.04
CA ASP A 131 9.26 18.96 14.14
C ASP A 131 9.12 20.29 14.90
N GLY A 132 8.22 21.19 14.46
CA GLY A 132 8.34 22.57 14.87
C GLY A 132 7.10 23.26 15.38
N GLY A 133 7.10 23.49 16.64
CA GLY A 133 6.20 24.37 17.34
C GLY A 133 5.51 23.68 18.50
N PRO A 134 5.20 24.41 19.58
CA PRO A 134 4.47 23.84 20.69
C PRO A 134 3.12 23.29 20.22
N PRO A 135 2.57 22.29 20.91
CA PRO A 135 1.35 21.57 20.53
C PRO A 135 0.04 22.37 20.66
N ASP A 136 0.12 23.69 20.67
CA ASP A 136 -1.04 24.55 20.90
C ASP A 136 -1.98 24.70 19.71
N ASP A 137 -1.54 24.29 18.49
CA ASP A 137 -2.37 24.25 17.29
C ASP A 137 -2.68 22.80 16.91
N ALA A 138 -3.81 22.29 17.37
CA ALA A 138 -4.28 20.97 17.02
C ALA A 138 -4.76 20.97 15.56
N ASP A 139 -3.93 20.48 14.67
CA ASP A 139 -4.25 20.39 13.24
C ASP A 139 -4.77 19.00 12.89
N LEU A 140 -5.74 18.95 11.99
CA LEU A 140 -6.23 17.73 11.36
C LEU A 140 -5.79 17.71 9.91
N LEU A 141 -5.06 16.67 9.53
CA LEU A 141 -4.65 16.41 8.15
C LEU A 141 -5.53 15.31 7.55
N ILE A 142 -6.18 15.61 6.43
CA ILE A 142 -7.03 14.69 5.69
C ILE A 142 -6.40 14.48 4.31
N LEU A 143 -6.03 13.23 4.00
CA LEU A 143 -5.36 12.87 2.77
C LEU A 143 -6.14 11.80 2.01
N ASP A 144 -6.48 12.10 0.75
CA ASP A 144 -7.12 11.14 -0.16
C ASP A 144 -6.11 10.66 -1.19
N GLU A 145 -5.69 9.39 -1.08
CA GLU A 145 -4.71 8.70 -1.93
C GLU A 145 -3.39 9.48 -2.15
N PRO A 146 -2.69 9.92 -1.08
CA PRO A 146 -1.49 10.73 -1.21
C PRO A 146 -0.29 9.99 -1.82
N THR A 147 -0.31 8.67 -1.84
CA THR A 147 0.78 7.84 -2.38
C THR A 147 0.73 7.68 -3.89
N ASN A 148 -0.43 7.96 -4.51
CA ASN A 148 -0.58 7.89 -5.95
C ASN A 148 0.37 8.89 -6.64
N HIS A 149 1.06 8.44 -7.68
CA HIS A 149 2.04 9.19 -8.46
C HIS A 149 3.33 9.60 -7.71
N LEU A 150 3.57 9.04 -6.50
CA LEU A 150 4.83 9.15 -5.80
C LEU A 150 5.74 7.96 -6.16
N ASP A 151 7.03 8.21 -6.26
CA ASP A 151 8.00 7.12 -6.34
C ASP A 151 8.30 6.53 -4.94
N VAL A 152 8.98 5.39 -4.94
CA VAL A 152 9.28 4.63 -3.71
C VAL A 152 10.05 5.49 -2.68
N ASP A 153 10.88 6.42 -3.14
CA ASP A 153 11.66 7.31 -2.29
C ASP A 153 10.79 8.39 -1.64
N ALA A 154 9.87 8.98 -2.42
CA ALA A 154 8.90 9.96 -1.93
C ALA A 154 7.89 9.32 -0.97
N ILE A 155 7.42 8.10 -1.26
CA ILE A 155 6.54 7.34 -0.34
C ILE A 155 7.25 7.09 0.99
N GLY A 156 8.51 6.63 0.97
CA GLY A 156 9.27 6.40 2.20
C GLY A 156 9.49 7.66 3.03
N TRP A 157 9.72 8.80 2.38
CA TRP A 157 9.79 10.09 3.06
C TRP A 157 8.42 10.51 3.64
N LEU A 158 7.34 10.31 2.89
CA LEU A 158 5.99 10.64 3.36
C LEU A 158 5.60 9.80 4.58
N GLU A 159 5.95 8.50 4.61
CA GLU A 159 5.75 7.65 5.78
C GLU A 159 6.45 8.21 7.02
N GLU A 160 7.74 8.59 6.89
CA GLU A 160 8.52 9.19 7.98
C GLU A 160 7.88 10.51 8.45
N TRP A 161 7.45 11.36 7.51
CA TRP A 161 6.82 12.64 7.80
C TRP A 161 5.49 12.44 8.54
N LEU A 162 4.59 11.59 8.01
CA LEU A 162 3.31 11.26 8.64
C LEU A 162 3.53 10.59 10.00
N GLY A 163 4.56 9.76 10.14
CA GLY A 163 4.96 9.14 11.39
C GLY A 163 5.35 10.15 12.48
N ALA A 164 5.97 11.27 12.11
CA ALA A 164 6.37 12.33 13.02
C ALA A 164 5.25 13.35 13.30
N PHE A 165 4.21 13.42 12.47
CA PHE A 165 3.11 14.34 12.62
C PHE A 165 2.32 14.09 13.91
N ARG A 166 2.09 15.14 14.74
CA ARG A 166 1.47 15.02 16.06
C ARG A 166 -0.03 15.34 16.10
N GLY A 167 -0.58 15.91 15.03
CA GLY A 167 -2.00 16.19 14.90
C GLY A 167 -2.85 14.95 14.71
N GLY A 168 -4.12 15.13 14.37
CA GLY A 168 -5.00 14.06 13.90
C GLY A 168 -4.77 13.80 12.41
N LEU A 169 -4.74 12.54 12.02
CA LEU A 169 -4.59 12.12 10.63
C LEU A 169 -5.80 11.28 10.20
N LEU A 170 -6.37 11.64 9.05
CA LEU A 170 -7.34 10.81 8.35
C LEU A 170 -6.80 10.52 6.95
N LEU A 171 -6.62 9.25 6.63
CA LEU A 171 -5.91 8.80 5.43
C LEU A 171 -6.74 7.80 4.64
N VAL A 172 -6.96 8.04 3.35
CA VAL A 172 -7.32 7.00 2.39
C VAL A 172 -6.06 6.62 1.64
N SER A 173 -5.71 5.35 1.65
CA SER A 173 -4.60 4.83 0.86
C SER A 173 -4.80 3.34 0.55
N HIS A 174 -4.26 2.91 -0.58
CA HIS A 174 -4.16 1.51 -0.95
C HIS A 174 -2.75 0.92 -0.69
N ASP A 175 -1.81 1.74 -0.23
CA ASP A 175 -0.48 1.29 0.19
C ASP A 175 -0.53 0.68 1.61
N ARG A 176 -0.43 -0.66 1.68
CA ARG A 176 -0.52 -1.43 2.94
C ARG A 176 0.61 -1.11 3.90
N HIS A 177 1.83 -0.80 3.38
CA HIS A 177 2.96 -0.44 4.23
C HIS A 177 2.74 0.90 4.93
N VAL A 178 2.17 1.88 4.19
CA VAL A 178 1.78 3.17 4.78
C VAL A 178 0.69 2.96 5.83
N LEU A 179 -0.35 2.17 5.52
CA LEU A 179 -1.44 1.89 6.45
C LEU A 179 -0.94 1.23 7.74
N ASP A 180 -0.05 0.25 7.64
CA ASP A 180 0.44 -0.50 8.80
C ASP A 180 1.42 0.31 9.66
N ARG A 181 2.27 1.15 9.03
CA ARG A 181 3.27 1.95 9.76
C ARG A 181 2.74 3.24 10.35
N VAL A 182 1.75 3.84 9.70
CA VAL A 182 1.27 5.19 10.05
C VAL A 182 -0.02 5.14 10.85
N CYS A 183 -0.94 4.22 10.54
CA CYS A 183 -2.28 4.23 11.11
C CYS A 183 -2.39 3.32 12.35
N ASN A 184 -3.13 3.81 13.36
CA ASN A 184 -3.43 3.07 14.57
C ASN A 184 -4.92 2.72 14.72
N ARG A 185 -5.75 3.17 13.78
CA ARG A 185 -7.19 2.86 13.69
C ARG A 185 -7.59 2.71 12.24
N MET A 186 -8.55 1.84 11.97
CA MET A 186 -9.08 1.59 10.63
C MET A 186 -10.60 1.79 10.64
N LEU A 187 -11.12 2.56 9.68
CA LEU A 187 -12.54 2.75 9.44
C LEU A 187 -12.88 2.12 8.10
N GLU A 188 -13.62 1.03 8.12
CA GLU A 188 -14.05 0.34 6.91
C GLU A 188 -15.46 0.77 6.52
N ILE A 189 -15.63 1.14 5.24
CA ILE A 189 -16.95 1.34 4.64
C ILE A 189 -17.27 0.11 3.79
N ASP A 190 -18.22 -0.70 4.26
CA ASP A 190 -18.68 -1.90 3.58
C ASP A 190 -20.20 -1.90 3.45
N ARG A 191 -20.71 -1.90 2.21
CA ARG A 191 -22.16 -1.99 1.89
C ARG A 191 -23.04 -1.01 2.65
N GLY A 192 -22.60 0.23 2.76
CA GLY A 192 -23.34 1.29 3.43
C GLY A 192 -23.22 1.28 4.95
N GLN A 193 -22.53 0.29 5.53
CA GLN A 193 -22.20 0.24 6.96
C GLN A 193 -20.75 0.68 7.19
N VAL A 194 -20.50 1.22 8.36
CA VAL A 194 -19.17 1.64 8.78
C VAL A 194 -18.73 0.81 9.98
N HIS A 195 -17.55 0.23 9.89
CA HIS A 195 -16.94 -0.56 10.93
C HIS A 195 -15.64 0.10 11.38
N LEU A 196 -15.53 0.33 12.68
CA LEU A 196 -14.32 0.89 13.28
C LEU A 196 -13.50 -0.24 13.91
N HIS A 197 -12.21 -0.27 13.60
CA HIS A 197 -11.26 -1.24 14.13
C HIS A 197 -10.11 -0.50 14.80
N ASP A 198 -9.76 -0.91 16.01
CA ASP A 198 -8.57 -0.44 16.70
C ASP A 198 -7.37 -1.29 16.27
N GLY A 199 -6.23 -0.64 16.04
CA GLY A 199 -5.02 -1.27 15.55
C GLY A 199 -4.69 -0.93 14.09
N GLY A 200 -3.54 -1.44 13.60
CA GLY A 200 -3.04 -1.26 12.24
C GLY A 200 -3.71 -2.19 11.22
N TYR A 201 -3.16 -2.20 10.02
CA TYR A 201 -3.71 -2.95 8.89
C TYR A 201 -3.81 -4.47 9.14
N ALA A 202 -2.80 -5.07 9.79
CA ALA A 202 -2.83 -6.51 10.13
C ALA A 202 -4.02 -6.86 11.05
N SER A 203 -4.22 -6.09 12.12
CA SER A 203 -5.34 -6.28 13.07
C SER A 203 -6.70 -6.10 12.39
N TYR A 204 -6.81 -5.14 11.47
CA TYR A 204 -8.00 -4.96 10.64
C TYR A 204 -8.33 -6.21 9.82
N LEU A 205 -7.31 -6.83 9.19
CA LEU A 205 -7.52 -8.03 8.37
C LEU A 205 -8.04 -9.21 9.19
N GLU A 206 -7.49 -9.43 10.38
CA GLU A 206 -7.95 -10.47 11.30
C GLU A 206 -9.41 -10.23 11.70
N SER A 207 -9.75 -9.00 12.10
CA SER A 207 -11.11 -8.62 12.47
C SER A 207 -12.10 -8.75 11.31
N LYS A 208 -11.68 -8.40 10.08
CA LYS A 208 -12.48 -8.57 8.85
C LYS A 208 -12.73 -10.06 8.58
N ALA A 209 -11.69 -10.90 8.65
CA ALA A 209 -11.81 -12.34 8.43
C ALA A 209 -12.78 -12.99 9.44
N GLU A 210 -12.64 -12.67 10.73
CA GLU A 210 -13.57 -13.17 11.76
C GLU A 210 -15.02 -12.69 11.54
N ARG A 211 -15.21 -11.45 11.09
CA ARG A 211 -16.54 -10.91 10.79
C ARG A 211 -17.18 -11.65 9.62
N ILE A 212 -16.42 -11.89 8.54
CA ILE A 212 -16.88 -12.65 7.37
C ILE A 212 -17.25 -14.09 7.79
N GLU A 213 -16.42 -14.75 8.57
CA GLU A 213 -16.69 -16.11 9.04
C GLU A 213 -17.94 -16.18 9.92
N ARG A 214 -18.11 -15.24 10.85
CA ARG A 214 -19.31 -15.14 11.69
C ARG A 214 -20.57 -14.91 10.85
N SER A 215 -20.50 -14.03 9.84
CA SER A 215 -21.60 -13.78 8.92
C SER A 215 -21.95 -15.02 8.10
N ALA A 216 -20.95 -15.71 7.54
CA ALA A 216 -21.15 -16.94 6.77
C ALA A 216 -21.80 -18.05 7.60
N ARG A 217 -21.37 -18.22 8.85
CA ARG A 217 -22.00 -19.17 9.80
C ARG A 217 -23.45 -18.80 10.12
N ALA A 218 -23.75 -17.52 10.32
CA ALA A 218 -25.10 -17.03 10.56
C ALA A 218 -26.00 -17.23 9.34
N ASP A 219 -25.50 -16.98 8.13
CA ASP A 219 -26.22 -17.19 6.88
C ASP A 219 -26.48 -18.68 6.59
N ALA A 220 -25.48 -19.54 6.83
CA ALA A 220 -25.67 -20.99 6.73
C ALA A 220 -26.76 -21.48 7.70
N LYS A 221 -26.75 -21.00 8.94
CA LYS A 221 -27.78 -21.30 9.93
C LYS A 221 -29.17 -20.80 9.49
N ARG A 222 -29.25 -19.57 8.96
CA ARG A 222 -30.49 -18.98 8.44
C ARG A 222 -31.01 -19.73 7.22
N LYS A 223 -30.14 -20.06 6.24
CA LYS A 223 -30.50 -20.86 5.05
C LYS A 223 -31.00 -22.26 5.47
N ASN A 224 -30.38 -22.88 6.46
CA ASN A 224 -30.83 -24.18 6.97
C ASN A 224 -32.20 -24.10 7.67
N LEU A 225 -32.41 -23.06 8.49
CA LEU A 225 -33.71 -22.81 9.14
C LEU A 225 -34.81 -22.56 8.11
N ALA A 226 -34.54 -21.72 7.11
CA ALA A 226 -35.47 -21.47 6.02
C ALA A 226 -35.80 -22.72 5.21
N ARG A 227 -34.79 -23.59 4.94
CA ARG A 227 -34.99 -24.87 4.26
C ARG A 227 -35.88 -25.83 5.07
N VAL A 228 -35.66 -25.93 6.39
CA VAL A 228 -36.47 -26.75 7.29
C VAL A 228 -37.93 -26.25 7.33
N GLU A 229 -38.12 -24.93 7.45
CA GLU A 229 -39.45 -24.33 7.49
C GLU A 229 -40.18 -24.47 6.14
N LEU A 230 -39.50 -24.30 5.02
CA LEU A 230 -40.04 -24.56 3.68
C LEU A 230 -40.38 -26.03 3.45
N ALA A 231 -39.55 -26.97 3.93
CA ALA A 231 -39.82 -28.39 3.85
C ALA A 231 -41.04 -28.76 4.70
N TRP A 232 -41.21 -28.16 5.87
CA TRP A 232 -42.41 -28.34 6.71
C TRP A 232 -43.67 -27.79 6.02
N LEU A 233 -43.58 -26.63 5.40
CA LEU A 233 -44.68 -26.02 4.63
C LEU A 233 -45.10 -26.88 3.43
N ARG A 234 -44.14 -27.54 2.76
CA ARG A 234 -44.41 -28.42 1.59
C ARG A 234 -45.05 -29.76 1.99
N ARG A 235 -44.77 -30.29 3.17
CA ARG A 235 -45.30 -31.61 3.64
C ARG A 235 -46.81 -31.65 3.94
N GLY A 236 -47.55 -30.56 3.67
CA GLY A 236 -49.02 -30.55 3.88
C GLY A 236 -49.41 -30.60 5.36
N ALA A 237 -50.15 -29.62 5.81
CA ALA A 237 -50.77 -29.70 7.15
C ALA A 237 -51.90 -30.74 7.14
N PRO A 238 -52.10 -31.54 8.21
CA PRO A 238 -53.32 -32.30 8.38
C PRO A 238 -54.54 -31.37 8.28
N ALA A 239 -55.61 -31.86 7.69
CA ALA A 239 -56.78 -31.09 7.17
C ALA A 239 -57.56 -30.25 8.19
N ARG A 240 -57.05 -29.97 9.40
CA ARG A 240 -57.79 -29.25 10.46
C ARG A 240 -57.11 -28.01 11.06
N THR A 241 -55.94 -27.61 10.57
CA THR A 241 -55.28 -26.37 11.06
C THR A 241 -54.93 -25.46 9.90
N SER A 242 -55.60 -24.30 9.84
CA SER A 242 -55.22 -23.23 8.91
C SER A 242 -53.75 -22.85 9.19
N LYS A 243 -52.90 -22.96 8.17
CA LYS A 243 -51.50 -22.48 8.26
C LYS A 243 -51.53 -20.99 8.62
N PRO A 244 -50.95 -20.56 9.71
CA PRO A 244 -50.92 -19.11 9.99
C PRO A 244 -50.21 -18.40 8.85
N LYS A 245 -50.90 -17.51 8.16
CA LYS A 245 -50.37 -16.67 7.06
C LYS A 245 -49.08 -15.96 7.49
N ALA A 246 -49.04 -15.54 8.76
CA ALA A 246 -47.86 -14.96 9.40
C ALA A 246 -46.61 -15.85 9.37
N ARG A 247 -46.73 -17.18 9.38
CA ARG A 247 -45.59 -18.11 9.37
C ARG A 247 -45.06 -18.31 7.93
N LEU A 248 -45.93 -18.21 6.94
CA LEU A 248 -45.56 -18.22 5.54
C LEU A 248 -44.86 -16.90 5.17
N ASP A 249 -45.39 -15.78 5.67
CA ASP A 249 -44.79 -14.47 5.46
C ASP A 249 -43.44 -14.32 6.18
N ALA A 250 -43.30 -14.89 7.37
CA ALA A 250 -42.04 -14.98 8.10
C ALA A 250 -40.98 -15.85 7.37
N ALA A 251 -41.38 -16.99 6.80
CA ALA A 251 -40.48 -17.83 6.00
C ALA A 251 -40.05 -17.15 4.68
N LYS A 252 -40.97 -16.40 4.04
CA LYS A 252 -40.64 -15.57 2.88
C LYS A 252 -39.69 -14.43 3.24
N ALA A 253 -39.94 -13.71 4.32
CA ALA A 253 -39.07 -12.65 4.82
C ALA A 253 -37.66 -13.16 5.17
N LEU A 254 -37.54 -14.40 5.69
CA LEU A 254 -36.25 -15.06 5.94
C LEU A 254 -35.47 -15.37 4.64
N VAL A 255 -36.18 -15.66 3.54
CA VAL A 255 -35.58 -15.90 2.22
C VAL A 255 -35.28 -14.59 1.49
N GLU A 256 -36.22 -13.62 1.54
CA GLU A 256 -36.12 -12.34 0.87
C GLU A 256 -35.19 -11.33 1.58
N GLY A 257 -35.05 -11.47 2.90
CA GLY A 257 -34.14 -10.64 3.71
C GLY A 257 -32.67 -11.12 3.70
N ALA A 258 -32.31 -12.08 2.84
CA ALA A 258 -30.92 -12.45 2.66
C ALA A 258 -30.18 -11.37 1.87
N PRO A 259 -29.08 -10.78 2.39
CA PRO A 259 -28.20 -10.01 1.56
C PRO A 259 -27.77 -10.87 0.37
N ARG A 260 -27.90 -10.35 -0.84
CA ARG A 260 -27.41 -11.03 -2.04
C ARG A 260 -25.92 -11.28 -1.88
N ASP A 261 -25.56 -12.53 -1.95
CA ASP A 261 -24.27 -13.20 -1.84
C ASP A 261 -23.02 -12.35 -1.61
N ALA A 262 -22.52 -12.44 -0.38
CA ALA A 262 -21.26 -11.85 0.05
C ALA A 262 -20.03 -12.73 -0.27
N ASN A 263 -20.23 -13.99 -0.67
CA ASN A 263 -19.21 -15.03 -0.63
C ASN A 263 -18.44 -15.27 -1.94
N VAL A 264 -18.65 -14.44 -2.98
CA VAL A 264 -17.96 -14.64 -4.27
C VAL A 264 -16.60 -13.91 -4.31
N ARG A 265 -16.29 -13.06 -3.32
CA ARG A 265 -15.08 -12.23 -3.36
C ARG A 265 -13.79 -12.90 -2.83
N ASP A 266 -13.91 -14.02 -2.13
CA ASP A 266 -12.76 -14.69 -1.50
C ASP A 266 -12.29 -15.97 -2.24
N GLU A 267 -12.88 -16.33 -3.38
CA GLU A 267 -12.33 -17.42 -4.18
C GLU A 267 -11.08 -16.94 -4.94
N VAL A 268 -9.95 -17.45 -4.47
CA VAL A 268 -8.64 -17.36 -5.12
C VAL A 268 -8.80 -17.53 -6.64
N LEU A 269 -8.25 -16.57 -7.39
CA LEU A 269 -8.28 -16.54 -8.84
C LEU A 269 -7.40 -17.65 -9.43
N SER A 270 -7.72 -18.92 -9.19
CA SER A 270 -7.08 -20.02 -9.90
C SER A 270 -7.54 -20.01 -11.37
N LEU A 271 -7.08 -19.00 -12.10
CA LEU A 271 -7.25 -18.88 -13.53
C LEU A 271 -6.29 -19.87 -14.18
N HIS A 272 -6.77 -21.08 -14.44
CA HIS A 272 -6.08 -21.98 -15.37
C HIS A 272 -6.29 -21.45 -16.80
N LEU A 273 -5.79 -20.24 -17.05
CA LEU A 273 -5.60 -19.74 -18.41
C LEU A 273 -4.42 -20.53 -18.97
N GLY A 274 -4.70 -21.44 -19.90
CA GLY A 274 -3.66 -22.20 -20.57
C GLY A 274 -2.70 -21.23 -21.24
N THR A 275 -1.52 -21.01 -20.63
CA THR A 275 -0.48 -20.19 -21.25
C THR A 275 0.21 -21.01 -22.35
N PRO A 276 0.33 -20.48 -23.57
CA PRO A 276 1.08 -21.14 -24.62
C PRO A 276 2.53 -21.37 -24.20
N ARG A 277 3.10 -22.48 -24.67
CA ARG A 277 4.50 -22.83 -24.36
C ARG A 277 5.43 -21.72 -24.82
N LEU A 278 6.29 -21.24 -23.92
CA LEU A 278 7.31 -20.23 -24.19
C LEU A 278 8.64 -20.93 -24.53
N GLY A 279 9.34 -20.47 -25.56
CA GLY A 279 10.69 -20.95 -25.90
C GLY A 279 11.75 -20.37 -24.96
N ASP A 280 12.99 -20.86 -25.08
CA ASP A 280 14.09 -20.47 -24.18
C ASP A 280 14.54 -18.99 -24.34
N ARG A 281 14.37 -18.41 -25.53
CA ARG A 281 14.62 -16.98 -25.78
C ARG A 281 13.29 -16.23 -25.80
N VAL A 282 13.13 -15.29 -24.87
CA VAL A 282 11.90 -14.50 -24.74
C VAL A 282 12.10 -13.13 -25.36
N ILE A 283 12.89 -12.27 -24.73
CA ILE A 283 13.27 -10.94 -25.24
C ILE A 283 14.76 -10.73 -24.93
N GLU A 284 15.52 -10.39 -25.96
CA GLU A 284 16.95 -10.08 -25.85
C GLU A 284 17.18 -8.63 -26.30
N CYS A 285 17.72 -7.82 -25.41
CA CYS A 285 18.08 -6.44 -25.65
C CYS A 285 19.59 -6.31 -25.62
N THR A 286 20.18 -5.72 -26.67
CA THR A 286 21.63 -5.50 -26.76
C THR A 286 21.91 -4.02 -26.90
N GLY A 287 22.59 -3.44 -25.91
CA GLY A 287 23.04 -2.06 -25.89
C GLY A 287 21.94 -1.02 -26.10
N ILE A 288 20.70 -1.31 -25.62
CA ILE A 288 19.58 -0.39 -25.89
C ILE A 288 19.71 0.92 -25.11
N GLY A 289 19.32 2.01 -25.77
CA GLY A 289 19.22 3.33 -25.19
C GLY A 289 18.00 4.09 -25.69
N ALA A 290 17.50 4.99 -24.87
CA ALA A 290 16.33 5.82 -25.19
C ALA A 290 16.51 7.27 -24.72
N ASP A 291 16.06 8.21 -25.56
CA ASP A 291 16.10 9.65 -25.32
C ASP A 291 14.69 10.25 -25.39
N VAL A 292 14.46 11.33 -24.64
CA VAL A 292 13.26 12.18 -24.77
C VAL A 292 13.70 13.63 -24.86
N GLY A 293 13.52 14.24 -26.04
CA GLY A 293 14.13 15.54 -26.34
C GLY A 293 15.65 15.45 -26.21
N ASP A 294 16.23 16.34 -25.40
CA ASP A 294 17.68 16.40 -25.16
C ASP A 294 18.11 15.56 -23.93
N THR A 295 17.18 14.81 -23.32
CA THR A 295 17.46 14.05 -22.09
C THR A 295 17.58 12.57 -22.39
N THR A 296 18.75 11.99 -22.07
CA THR A 296 18.96 10.54 -22.12
C THR A 296 18.30 9.90 -20.90
N LEU A 297 17.32 9.01 -21.14
CA LEU A 297 16.62 8.26 -20.10
C LEU A 297 17.48 7.11 -19.59
N PHE A 298 18.06 6.35 -20.50
CA PHE A 298 19.04 5.29 -20.23
C PHE A 298 19.84 4.97 -21.47
N ASP A 299 21.02 4.38 -21.30
CA ASP A 299 21.92 4.02 -22.38
C ASP A 299 22.69 2.74 -22.06
N GLY A 300 23.00 1.96 -23.10
CA GLY A 300 23.82 0.77 -23.02
C GLY A 300 23.24 -0.36 -22.18
N LEU A 301 21.91 -0.52 -22.15
CA LEU A 301 21.27 -1.60 -21.42
C LEU A 301 21.32 -2.91 -22.21
N ASP A 302 21.95 -3.92 -21.61
CA ASP A 302 21.84 -5.32 -22.00
C ASP A 302 20.87 -6.03 -21.08
N LEU A 303 19.85 -6.69 -21.63
CA LEU A 303 18.83 -7.39 -20.85
C LEU A 303 18.38 -8.65 -21.60
N LEU A 304 18.44 -9.79 -20.92
CA LEU A 304 17.85 -11.05 -21.37
C LEU A 304 16.70 -11.40 -20.44
N LEU A 305 15.52 -11.61 -21.01
CA LEU A 305 14.35 -12.11 -20.28
C LEU A 305 14.21 -13.63 -20.52
N ASP A 306 14.19 -14.37 -19.43
CA ASP A 306 13.98 -15.81 -19.41
C ASP A 306 12.49 -16.19 -19.39
N PRO A 307 12.09 -17.44 -19.76
CA PRO A 307 10.70 -17.85 -19.81
C PRO A 307 9.91 -17.76 -18.50
N ARG A 308 10.61 -17.73 -17.38
CA ARG A 308 10.03 -17.59 -16.02
C ARG A 308 10.55 -16.37 -15.29
N GLU A 309 11.04 -15.40 -16.06
CA GLU A 309 11.57 -14.15 -15.48
C GLU A 309 10.49 -13.42 -14.69
N ARG A 310 10.89 -12.90 -13.54
CA ARG A 310 10.06 -12.08 -12.65
C ARG A 310 10.80 -10.81 -12.31
N LEU A 311 10.68 -9.82 -13.17
CA LEU A 311 11.47 -8.59 -13.14
C LEU A 311 10.61 -7.39 -12.73
N GLY A 312 11.00 -6.68 -11.68
CA GLY A 312 10.46 -5.37 -11.32
C GLY A 312 11.28 -4.24 -11.95
N ILE A 313 10.64 -3.23 -12.51
CA ILE A 313 11.34 -2.00 -12.96
C ILE A 313 11.03 -0.89 -11.97
N VAL A 314 12.07 -0.35 -11.33
CA VAL A 314 11.98 0.68 -10.31
C VAL A 314 12.86 1.88 -10.63
N GLY A 315 12.54 3.04 -10.08
CA GLY A 315 13.31 4.26 -10.26
C GLY A 315 12.45 5.51 -10.10
N PRO A 316 13.08 6.71 -10.10
CA PRO A 316 12.36 7.97 -9.96
C PRO A 316 11.30 8.18 -11.04
N ASN A 317 10.34 9.06 -10.76
CA ASN A 317 9.38 9.47 -11.77
C ASN A 317 10.08 10.20 -12.92
N GLY A 318 9.71 9.86 -14.17
CA GLY A 318 10.35 10.41 -15.37
C GLY A 318 11.68 9.74 -15.76
N ALA A 319 12.17 8.74 -15.04
CA ALA A 319 13.43 8.05 -15.36
C ALA A 319 13.37 7.19 -16.64
N GLY A 320 12.18 7.00 -17.24
CA GLY A 320 12.05 6.22 -18.48
C GLY A 320 11.52 4.80 -18.29
N LYS A 321 10.92 4.45 -17.14
CA LYS A 321 10.35 3.12 -16.85
C LYS A 321 9.30 2.68 -17.89
N THR A 322 8.29 3.50 -18.10
CA THR A 322 7.24 3.27 -19.14
C THR A 322 7.84 3.21 -20.55
N THR A 323 8.85 4.06 -20.85
CA THR A 323 9.54 4.04 -22.13
C THR A 323 10.25 2.71 -22.36
N LEU A 324 10.95 2.19 -21.35
CA LEU A 324 11.59 0.89 -21.41
C LEU A 324 10.55 -0.22 -21.61
N LEU A 325 9.45 -0.20 -20.89
CA LEU A 325 8.39 -1.19 -21.04
C LEU A 325 7.79 -1.18 -22.45
N ARG A 326 7.55 0.00 -23.04
CA ARG A 326 7.09 0.15 -24.44
C ARG A 326 8.11 -0.34 -25.47
N ILE A 327 9.41 -0.20 -25.18
CA ILE A 327 10.46 -0.77 -26.04
C ILE A 327 10.42 -2.31 -25.97
N LEU A 328 10.29 -2.90 -24.79
CA LEU A 328 10.13 -4.35 -24.62
C LEU A 328 8.84 -4.87 -25.27
N ALA A 329 7.77 -4.07 -25.26
CA ALA A 329 6.51 -4.38 -25.94
C ALA A 329 6.59 -4.27 -27.47
N GLY A 330 7.65 -3.67 -28.02
CA GLY A 330 7.76 -3.38 -29.44
C GLY A 330 6.91 -2.19 -29.94
N GLU A 331 6.27 -1.45 -29.01
CA GLU A 331 5.48 -0.25 -29.33
C GLU A 331 6.35 0.98 -29.64
N ARG A 332 7.57 1.00 -29.10
CA ARG A 332 8.58 2.02 -29.40
C ARG A 332 9.89 1.36 -29.79
N ARG A 333 10.53 1.86 -30.84
CA ARG A 333 11.90 1.44 -31.18
C ARG A 333 12.89 2.12 -30.23
N PRO A 334 13.95 1.42 -29.79
CA PRO A 334 15.03 2.05 -29.06
C PRO A 334 15.75 3.05 -29.96
N ASP A 335 16.29 4.12 -29.41
CA ASP A 335 17.08 5.11 -30.15
C ASP A 335 18.50 4.57 -30.44
N ARG A 336 18.99 3.63 -29.62
CA ARG A 336 20.26 2.90 -29.78
C ARG A 336 20.06 1.43 -29.44
N GLY A 337 20.90 0.56 -30.03
CA GLY A 337 20.87 -0.89 -29.80
C GLY A 337 19.75 -1.63 -30.53
N THR A 338 19.53 -2.86 -30.16
CA THR A 338 18.55 -3.76 -30.81
C THR A 338 17.74 -4.55 -29.77
N VAL A 339 16.50 -4.88 -30.15
CA VAL A 339 15.61 -5.74 -29.36
C VAL A 339 15.17 -6.90 -30.26
N GLU A 340 15.41 -8.11 -29.81
CA GLU A 340 14.97 -9.33 -30.46
C GLU A 340 13.90 -10.03 -29.63
N VAL A 341 12.75 -10.33 -30.24
CA VAL A 341 11.61 -11.00 -29.59
C VAL A 341 11.49 -12.41 -30.14
N GLY A 342 11.43 -13.40 -29.26
CA GLY A 342 11.31 -14.80 -29.63
C GLY A 342 10.02 -15.10 -30.39
N PRO A 343 10.05 -16.03 -31.36
CA PRO A 343 8.90 -16.30 -32.24
C PRO A 343 7.69 -16.93 -31.54
N THR A 344 7.88 -17.48 -30.35
CA THR A 344 6.80 -18.08 -29.53
C THR A 344 6.19 -17.10 -28.54
N VAL A 345 6.69 -15.87 -28.47
CA VAL A 345 6.24 -14.84 -27.53
C VAL A 345 4.83 -14.36 -27.94
N ARG A 346 3.92 -14.44 -26.97
CA ARG A 346 2.63 -13.76 -27.00
C ARG A 346 2.61 -12.74 -25.87
N LEU A 347 2.74 -11.50 -26.25
CA LEU A 347 2.91 -10.40 -25.31
C LEU A 347 1.55 -9.83 -24.93
N GLY A 348 1.31 -9.70 -23.62
CA GLY A 348 0.21 -8.94 -23.05
C GLY A 348 0.77 -7.70 -22.39
N MET A 349 0.35 -6.51 -22.84
CA MET A 349 0.74 -5.25 -22.21
C MET A 349 -0.46 -4.60 -21.56
N PHE A 350 -0.31 -4.30 -20.28
CA PHE A 350 -1.22 -3.44 -19.53
C PHE A 350 -0.52 -2.10 -19.31
N SER A 351 -0.98 -1.07 -19.98
CA SER A 351 -0.39 0.27 -19.92
C SER A 351 -1.26 1.26 -19.17
N GLN A 352 -0.65 2.34 -18.70
CA GLN A 352 -1.34 3.44 -18.05
C GLN A 352 -2.21 4.22 -19.06
N ASP A 353 -1.75 4.34 -20.31
CA ASP A 353 -2.53 4.86 -21.43
C ASP A 353 -3.31 3.68 -22.04
N ALA A 354 -4.49 3.42 -21.51
CA ALA A 354 -5.31 2.31 -21.94
C ALA A 354 -5.64 2.39 -23.43
N ALA A 355 -5.66 1.21 -24.11
CA ALA A 355 -6.31 1.10 -25.39
C ALA A 355 -7.72 1.73 -25.31
N GLU A 356 -8.07 2.58 -26.26
CA GLU A 356 -9.39 3.21 -26.32
C GLU A 356 -10.47 2.13 -26.34
N ILE A 357 -11.05 1.87 -25.17
CA ILE A 357 -12.24 1.03 -25.05
C ILE A 357 -13.41 1.88 -25.54
N ASP A 358 -14.17 1.37 -26.51
CA ASP A 358 -15.40 2.02 -26.92
C ASP A 358 -16.34 2.23 -25.72
N PRO A 359 -16.61 3.48 -25.30
CA PRO A 359 -17.44 3.76 -24.13
C PRO A 359 -18.86 3.22 -24.25
N ALA A 360 -19.36 3.02 -25.49
CA ALA A 360 -20.70 2.52 -25.76
C ALA A 360 -20.78 0.98 -25.73
N ALA A 361 -19.63 0.28 -25.85
CA ALA A 361 -19.59 -1.16 -25.83
C ALA A 361 -19.89 -1.71 -24.43
N ARG A 362 -20.64 -2.80 -24.35
CA ARG A 362 -20.93 -3.47 -23.06
C ARG A 362 -19.76 -4.32 -22.64
N VAL A 363 -19.54 -4.43 -21.32
CA VAL A 363 -18.49 -5.26 -20.74
C VAL A 363 -18.49 -6.68 -21.33
N ARG A 364 -19.66 -7.32 -21.34
CA ARG A 364 -19.81 -8.68 -21.91
C ARG A 364 -19.39 -8.77 -23.38
N ASP A 365 -19.74 -7.79 -24.20
CA ASP A 365 -19.47 -7.79 -25.63
C ASP A 365 -17.98 -7.58 -25.91
N LEU A 366 -17.29 -6.83 -25.05
CA LEU A 366 -15.83 -6.67 -25.07
C LEU A 366 -15.10 -7.97 -24.69
N VAL A 367 -15.63 -8.71 -23.70
CA VAL A 367 -15.06 -9.97 -23.24
C VAL A 367 -15.28 -11.11 -24.22
N THR A 368 -16.49 -11.23 -24.81
CA THR A 368 -16.83 -12.35 -25.68
C THR A 368 -16.67 -12.07 -27.18
N GLY A 369 -16.53 -10.79 -27.54
CA GLY A 369 -16.65 -10.33 -28.92
C GLY A 369 -18.12 -10.21 -29.37
N PRO A 370 -18.40 -9.33 -30.36
CA PRO A 370 -19.76 -8.90 -30.71
C PRO A 370 -20.66 -9.97 -31.35
N LYS A 371 -20.13 -11.15 -31.68
CA LYS A 371 -20.85 -12.20 -32.42
C LYS A 371 -20.91 -13.56 -31.71
N ARG A 372 -20.34 -13.70 -30.52
CA ARG A 372 -20.30 -14.95 -29.77
C ARG A 372 -21.31 -14.93 -28.62
N GLU A 373 -22.06 -16.02 -28.46
CA GLU A 373 -22.85 -16.21 -27.26
C GLU A 373 -21.95 -16.36 -26.03
N VAL A 374 -22.36 -15.73 -24.94
CA VAL A 374 -21.61 -15.77 -23.68
C VAL A 374 -21.67 -17.19 -23.10
N SER A 375 -20.54 -17.81 -22.94
CA SER A 375 -20.44 -19.13 -22.30
C SER A 375 -20.50 -18.98 -20.77
N TRP A 376 -20.75 -20.11 -20.07
CA TRP A 376 -20.66 -20.13 -18.62
C TRP A 376 -19.24 -19.80 -18.10
N GLN A 377 -18.21 -20.11 -18.90
CA GLN A 377 -16.81 -19.79 -18.59
C GLN A 377 -16.55 -18.28 -18.66
N ASP A 378 -17.13 -17.59 -19.64
CA ASP A 378 -17.02 -16.13 -19.79
C ASP A 378 -17.70 -15.43 -18.61
N ASN A 379 -18.90 -15.92 -18.20
CA ASN A 379 -19.58 -15.40 -17.02
C ASN A 379 -18.76 -15.61 -15.74
N ALA A 380 -18.25 -16.82 -15.54
CA ALA A 380 -17.41 -17.12 -14.37
C ALA A 380 -16.12 -16.27 -14.35
N LEU A 381 -15.54 -16.00 -15.52
CA LEU A 381 -14.38 -15.14 -15.65
C LEU A 381 -14.72 -13.69 -15.31
N MET A 382 -15.81 -13.14 -15.86
CA MET A 382 -16.28 -11.80 -15.54
C MET A 382 -16.62 -11.65 -14.05
N GLU A 383 -17.31 -12.62 -13.44
CA GLU A 383 -17.61 -12.64 -12.01
C GLU A 383 -16.35 -12.64 -11.15
N ARG A 384 -15.31 -13.40 -11.55
CA ARG A 384 -13.99 -13.39 -10.88
C ARG A 384 -13.29 -12.03 -10.94
N PHE A 385 -13.53 -11.25 -11.99
CA PHE A 385 -13.09 -9.85 -12.10
C PHE A 385 -14.11 -8.86 -11.54
N TRP A 386 -15.05 -9.34 -10.69
CA TRP A 386 -16.09 -8.56 -10.00
C TRP A 386 -17.05 -7.81 -10.92
N PHE A 387 -17.28 -8.34 -12.13
CA PHE A 387 -18.39 -7.91 -12.96
C PHE A 387 -19.57 -8.82 -12.67
N ASP A 388 -20.44 -8.38 -11.75
CA ASP A 388 -21.73 -9.05 -11.50
C ASP A 388 -22.65 -8.97 -12.72
N THR A 389 -23.76 -9.68 -12.67
CA THR A 389 -24.69 -9.78 -13.80
C THR A 389 -25.12 -8.41 -14.34
N ASP A 390 -25.33 -7.41 -13.47
CA ASP A 390 -25.75 -6.08 -13.89
C ASP A 390 -24.59 -5.31 -14.52
N SER A 391 -23.40 -5.35 -13.94
CA SER A 391 -22.17 -4.73 -14.46
C SER A 391 -21.73 -5.31 -15.79
N GLN A 392 -21.98 -6.59 -16.06
CA GLN A 392 -21.68 -7.21 -17.36
C GLN A 392 -22.47 -6.59 -18.51
N TRP A 393 -23.69 -6.08 -18.23
CA TRP A 393 -24.53 -5.42 -19.22
C TRP A 393 -24.27 -3.92 -19.33
N ALA A 394 -23.53 -3.34 -18.41
CA ALA A 394 -23.23 -1.92 -18.39
C ALA A 394 -22.32 -1.52 -19.57
N PRO A 395 -22.53 -0.35 -20.18
CA PRO A 395 -21.59 0.26 -21.11
C PRO A 395 -20.27 0.58 -20.40
N ALA A 396 -19.14 0.36 -21.06
CA ALA A 396 -17.81 0.61 -20.49
C ALA A 396 -17.61 2.07 -20.02
N GLY A 397 -18.25 3.03 -20.70
CA GLY A 397 -18.19 4.44 -20.31
C GLY A 397 -18.92 4.80 -18.99
N THR A 398 -19.72 3.88 -18.43
CA THR A 398 -20.40 4.07 -17.13
C THR A 398 -19.61 3.49 -15.96
N LEU A 399 -18.52 2.76 -16.24
CA LEU A 399 -17.67 2.16 -15.24
C LEU A 399 -16.86 3.23 -14.50
N SER A 400 -16.62 3.00 -13.22
CA SER A 400 -15.62 3.78 -12.47
C SER A 400 -14.21 3.52 -12.99
N GLY A 401 -13.25 4.41 -12.70
CA GLY A 401 -11.85 4.25 -13.12
C GLY A 401 -11.28 2.88 -12.72
N GLY A 402 -11.52 2.44 -11.49
CA GLY A 402 -11.06 1.13 -11.02
C GLY A 402 -11.73 -0.05 -11.72
N GLU A 403 -13.04 0.04 -12.05
CA GLU A 403 -13.74 -0.98 -12.84
C GLU A 403 -13.23 -1.05 -14.27
N LEU A 404 -12.97 0.11 -14.87
CA LEU A 404 -12.38 0.18 -16.21
C LEU A 404 -10.98 -0.46 -16.24
N ARG A 405 -10.15 -0.20 -15.22
CA ARG A 405 -8.84 -0.82 -15.07
C ARG A 405 -8.92 -2.35 -14.96
N ARG A 406 -9.87 -2.86 -14.17
CA ARG A 406 -10.12 -4.31 -14.06
C ARG A 406 -10.55 -4.92 -15.40
N LEU A 407 -11.41 -4.22 -16.14
CA LEU A 407 -11.81 -4.64 -17.48
C LEU A 407 -10.61 -4.71 -18.45
N GLN A 408 -9.75 -3.71 -18.44
CA GLN A 408 -8.54 -3.67 -19.26
C GLN A 408 -7.61 -4.86 -18.96
N LEU A 409 -7.37 -5.12 -17.66
CA LEU A 409 -6.57 -6.27 -17.25
C LEU A 409 -7.19 -7.60 -17.73
N LEU A 410 -8.51 -7.75 -17.59
CA LEU A 410 -9.25 -8.90 -18.08
C LEU A 410 -9.07 -9.07 -19.59
N LEU A 411 -9.17 -8.00 -20.38
CA LEU A 411 -9.00 -8.04 -21.84
C LEU A 411 -7.58 -8.44 -22.23
N VAL A 412 -6.56 -7.95 -21.52
CA VAL A 412 -5.16 -8.38 -21.74
C VAL A 412 -5.01 -9.89 -21.51
N LEU A 413 -5.60 -10.42 -20.44
CA LEU A 413 -5.50 -11.82 -20.06
C LEU A 413 -6.27 -12.76 -21.01
N LEU A 414 -7.37 -12.28 -21.58
CA LEU A 414 -8.12 -13.03 -22.62
C LEU A 414 -7.28 -13.32 -23.86
N GLY A 415 -6.28 -12.51 -24.15
CA GLY A 415 -5.30 -12.74 -25.22
C GLY A 415 -4.40 -13.96 -24.97
N GLN A 416 -4.51 -14.63 -23.82
CA GLN A 416 -3.66 -15.73 -23.39
C GLN A 416 -2.16 -15.44 -23.61
N PRO A 417 -1.63 -14.35 -23.03
CA PRO A 417 -0.21 -14.04 -23.17
C PRO A 417 0.64 -15.09 -22.46
N ASN A 418 1.90 -15.19 -22.84
CA ASN A 418 2.93 -15.96 -22.11
C ASN A 418 4.04 -15.04 -21.58
N VAL A 419 4.03 -13.77 -21.99
CA VAL A 419 4.84 -12.67 -21.44
C VAL A 419 3.90 -11.55 -21.04
N LEU A 420 3.95 -11.12 -19.79
CA LEU A 420 3.08 -10.08 -19.26
C LEU A 420 3.92 -8.85 -18.87
N LEU A 421 3.61 -7.72 -19.47
CA LEU A 421 4.21 -6.43 -19.19
C LEU A 421 3.17 -5.53 -18.53
N LEU A 422 3.42 -5.10 -17.27
CA LEU A 422 2.47 -4.30 -16.49
C LEU A 422 3.08 -2.95 -16.13
N ASP A 423 2.41 -1.86 -16.53
CA ASP A 423 2.78 -0.48 -16.18
C ASP A 423 1.83 0.08 -15.13
N GLU A 424 2.31 0.22 -13.89
CA GLU A 424 1.57 0.69 -12.73
C GLU A 424 0.18 0.02 -12.57
N PRO A 425 0.13 -1.34 -12.50
CA PRO A 425 -1.13 -2.06 -12.47
C PRO A 425 -1.94 -1.85 -11.18
N THR A 426 -1.31 -1.31 -10.14
CA THR A 426 -1.90 -1.09 -8.83
C THR A 426 -2.66 0.23 -8.70
N ASN A 427 -2.41 1.18 -9.61
CA ASN A 427 -3.08 2.48 -9.56
C ASN A 427 -4.58 2.33 -9.70
N ASP A 428 -5.34 3.07 -8.89
CA ASP A 428 -6.81 3.12 -8.87
C ASP A 428 -7.50 1.78 -8.49
N LEU A 429 -6.75 0.75 -8.07
CA LEU A 429 -7.31 -0.50 -7.55
C LEU A 429 -7.49 -0.42 -6.02
N ASP A 430 -8.58 -0.98 -5.52
CA ASP A 430 -8.80 -1.12 -4.07
C ASP A 430 -8.01 -2.31 -3.48
N LEU A 431 -7.90 -2.34 -2.15
CA LEU A 431 -7.10 -3.35 -1.42
C LEU A 431 -7.53 -4.80 -1.70
N ASP A 432 -8.83 -5.05 -1.90
CA ASP A 432 -9.34 -6.38 -2.19
C ASP A 432 -8.97 -6.81 -3.62
N THR A 433 -9.09 -5.89 -4.58
CA THR A 433 -8.65 -6.10 -5.98
C THR A 433 -7.15 -6.30 -6.10
N LEU A 434 -6.35 -5.52 -5.33
CA LEU A 434 -4.90 -5.67 -5.30
C LEU A 434 -4.46 -7.06 -4.83
N ARG A 435 -5.10 -7.61 -3.80
CA ARG A 435 -4.81 -8.97 -3.33
C ARG A 435 -5.01 -10.02 -4.41
N VAL A 436 -6.14 -9.94 -5.09
CA VAL A 436 -6.44 -10.90 -6.15
C VAL A 436 -5.48 -10.77 -7.32
N LEU A 437 -5.08 -9.55 -7.67
CA LEU A 437 -4.05 -9.34 -8.68
C LEU A 437 -2.71 -9.95 -8.23
N GLU A 438 -2.31 -9.76 -6.99
CA GLU A 438 -1.09 -10.35 -6.44
C GLU A 438 -1.13 -11.88 -6.49
N ASP A 439 -2.22 -12.48 -5.99
CA ASP A 439 -2.39 -13.94 -6.00
C ASP A 439 -2.35 -14.49 -7.43
N PHE A 440 -2.99 -13.81 -8.37
CA PHE A 440 -2.92 -14.16 -9.80
C PHE A 440 -1.49 -14.07 -10.36
N LEU A 441 -0.77 -12.99 -10.06
CA LEU A 441 0.59 -12.78 -10.57
C LEU A 441 1.60 -13.72 -9.88
N GLU A 442 1.38 -14.11 -8.63
CA GLU A 442 2.21 -15.09 -7.92
C GLU A 442 2.15 -16.46 -8.62
N ASP A 443 0.96 -16.88 -9.03
CA ASP A 443 0.74 -18.14 -9.74
C ASP A 443 0.99 -18.06 -11.27
N TRP A 444 1.35 -16.88 -11.78
CA TRP A 444 1.56 -16.68 -13.22
C TRP A 444 2.69 -17.56 -13.77
N PRO A 445 2.45 -18.44 -14.78
CA PRO A 445 3.45 -19.41 -15.23
C PRO A 445 4.44 -18.87 -16.26
N GLY A 446 4.19 -17.70 -16.85
CA GLY A 446 5.01 -17.08 -17.90
C GLY A 446 6.00 -16.04 -17.35
N ALA A 447 6.68 -15.34 -18.28
CA ALA A 447 7.52 -14.21 -17.91
C ALA A 447 6.69 -13.00 -17.49
N LEU A 448 7.16 -12.28 -16.47
CA LEU A 448 6.50 -11.12 -15.89
C LEU A 448 7.48 -9.95 -15.76
N VAL A 449 7.12 -8.81 -16.30
CA VAL A 449 7.84 -7.54 -16.08
C VAL A 449 6.84 -6.52 -15.54
N VAL A 450 7.13 -5.96 -14.36
CA VAL A 450 6.22 -5.03 -13.67
C VAL A 450 6.93 -3.73 -13.37
N VAL A 451 6.37 -2.62 -13.83
CA VAL A 451 6.67 -1.28 -13.33
C VAL A 451 5.66 -0.98 -12.25
N SER A 452 6.10 -0.78 -11.02
CA SER A 452 5.21 -0.37 -9.92
C SER A 452 5.95 0.35 -8.81
N HIS A 453 5.22 1.19 -8.10
CA HIS A 453 5.63 1.81 -6.85
C HIS A 453 5.07 1.09 -5.63
N ASP A 454 4.17 0.12 -5.84
CA ASP A 454 3.61 -0.73 -4.78
C ASP A 454 4.65 -1.76 -4.32
N ARG A 455 5.13 -1.57 -3.08
CA ARG A 455 6.16 -2.43 -2.49
C ARG A 455 5.65 -3.83 -2.20
N ALA A 456 4.38 -3.98 -1.80
CA ALA A 456 3.80 -5.28 -1.48
C ALA A 456 3.68 -6.14 -2.74
N LEU A 457 3.17 -5.56 -3.84
CA LEU A 457 3.12 -6.23 -5.14
C LEU A 457 4.52 -6.68 -5.58
N LEU A 458 5.50 -5.78 -5.60
CA LEU A 458 6.85 -6.11 -6.05
C LEU A 458 7.52 -7.17 -5.15
N GLN A 459 7.34 -7.10 -3.82
CA GLN A 459 7.92 -8.10 -2.91
C GLN A 459 7.36 -9.50 -3.11
N ARG A 460 6.08 -9.62 -3.48
CA ARG A 460 5.42 -10.91 -3.70
C ARG A 460 5.69 -11.48 -5.10
N THR A 461 5.78 -10.62 -6.11
CA THR A 461 5.69 -11.07 -7.51
C THR A 461 7.00 -11.07 -8.27
N VAL A 462 8.03 -10.33 -7.82
CA VAL A 462 9.31 -10.22 -8.54
C VAL A 462 10.50 -10.77 -7.76
N SER A 463 11.43 -11.38 -8.48
CA SER A 463 12.66 -11.94 -7.92
C SER A 463 13.82 -10.95 -7.97
N ASP A 464 13.89 -10.15 -9.02
CA ASP A 464 14.94 -9.17 -9.26
C ASP A 464 14.35 -7.82 -9.63
N VAL A 465 15.13 -6.76 -9.47
CA VAL A 465 14.73 -5.43 -9.91
C VAL A 465 15.72 -4.84 -10.91
N LEU A 466 15.19 -4.18 -11.92
CA LEU A 466 15.93 -3.31 -12.84
C LEU A 466 15.74 -1.86 -12.40
N VAL A 467 16.82 -1.24 -11.97
CA VAL A 467 16.82 0.15 -11.51
C VAL A 467 17.12 1.06 -12.68
N VAL A 468 16.20 1.97 -12.99
CA VAL A 468 16.38 3.02 -14.01
C VAL A 468 16.56 4.34 -13.28
N ASP A 469 17.77 4.88 -13.31
CA ASP A 469 18.12 6.12 -12.61
C ASP A 469 19.28 6.86 -13.31
N ARG A 470 19.18 8.18 -13.44
CA ARG A 470 20.24 9.08 -13.92
C ARG A 470 20.92 8.64 -15.23
N GLY A 471 20.12 8.31 -16.22
CA GLY A 471 20.62 7.92 -17.54
C GLY A 471 21.17 6.50 -17.64
N ARG A 472 20.96 5.67 -16.62
CA ARG A 472 21.42 4.28 -16.57
C ARG A 472 20.30 3.35 -16.19
N ALA A 473 20.36 2.13 -16.70
CA ALA A 473 19.51 1.02 -16.28
C ALA A 473 20.40 -0.15 -15.87
N ALA A 474 20.21 -0.68 -14.67
CA ALA A 474 21.04 -1.76 -14.15
C ALA A 474 20.21 -2.76 -13.34
N ARG A 475 20.40 -4.05 -13.63
CA ARG A 475 19.77 -5.15 -12.88
C ARG A 475 20.40 -5.27 -11.49
N ARG A 476 19.54 -5.47 -10.47
CA ARG A 476 19.92 -5.71 -9.08
C ARG A 476 19.25 -7.00 -8.62
N PRO A 477 20.05 -8.05 -8.38
CA PRO A 477 19.53 -9.31 -7.84
C PRO A 477 19.11 -9.15 -6.37
N GLY A 478 18.17 -9.98 -5.92
CA GLY A 478 17.69 -10.00 -4.54
C GLY A 478 16.43 -9.18 -4.29
N GLY A 479 15.74 -8.79 -5.36
CA GLY A 479 14.42 -8.18 -5.29
C GLY A 479 14.39 -6.77 -4.72
N LEU A 480 13.17 -6.30 -4.40
CA LEU A 480 12.95 -4.94 -3.90
C LEU A 480 13.59 -4.71 -2.53
N GLY A 481 13.61 -5.72 -1.65
CA GLY A 481 14.17 -5.59 -0.30
C GLY A 481 15.63 -5.17 -0.32
N ALA A 482 16.47 -5.88 -1.08
CA ALA A 482 17.89 -5.54 -1.24
C ALA A 482 18.12 -4.14 -1.82
N TYR A 483 17.27 -3.73 -2.78
CA TYR A 483 17.31 -2.37 -3.34
C TYR A 483 16.99 -1.30 -2.29
N LEU A 484 15.94 -1.49 -1.49
CA LEU A 484 15.56 -0.54 -0.44
C LEU A 484 16.61 -0.41 0.65
N ASP A 485 17.22 -1.53 1.07
CA ASP A 485 18.27 -1.53 2.10
C ASP A 485 19.53 -0.81 1.59
N GLN A 486 19.90 -1.02 0.33
CA GLN A 486 21.00 -0.28 -0.29
C GLN A 486 20.70 1.23 -0.35
N ARG A 487 19.49 1.62 -0.78
CA ARG A 487 19.06 3.03 -0.82
C ARG A 487 19.09 3.68 0.57
N ARG A 488 18.68 2.98 1.62
CA ARG A 488 18.77 3.45 3.01
C ARG A 488 20.22 3.68 3.42
N ALA A 489 21.10 2.73 3.10
CA ALA A 489 22.53 2.84 3.39
C ALA A 489 23.18 4.04 2.67
N ASP A 490 22.84 4.26 1.39
CA ASP A 490 23.34 5.38 0.60
C ASP A 490 22.87 6.74 1.15
N ARG A 491 21.60 6.83 1.57
CA ARG A 491 21.05 8.04 2.23
C ARG A 491 21.79 8.36 3.55
N THR A 492 22.09 7.33 4.32
CA THR A 492 22.80 7.49 5.59
C THR A 492 24.25 7.96 5.36
N ARG A 493 24.90 7.45 4.31
CA ARG A 493 26.25 7.89 3.90
C ARG A 493 26.23 9.34 3.40
N GLY A 494 25.30 9.71 2.53
CA GLY A 494 25.16 11.09 2.03
C GLY A 494 24.89 12.10 3.15
N LYS A 495 24.05 11.76 4.15
CA LYS A 495 23.86 12.62 5.33
C LYS A 495 25.13 12.76 6.17
N ALA A 496 25.99 11.75 6.23
CA ALA A 496 27.25 11.79 6.95
C ALA A 496 28.30 12.65 6.21
N GLU A 497 28.34 12.59 4.88
CA GLU A 497 29.24 13.42 4.06
C GLU A 497 28.86 14.91 4.08
N VAL A 498 27.58 15.26 3.98
CA VAL A 498 27.10 16.64 4.10
C VAL A 498 27.41 17.22 5.49
N ARG A 499 27.32 16.42 6.56
CA ARG A 499 27.72 16.85 7.91
C ARG A 499 29.22 17.01 8.07
N SER A 500 30.04 16.29 7.31
CA SER A 500 31.50 16.43 7.34
C SER A 500 31.99 17.66 6.58
N THR A 501 31.34 18.04 5.48
CA THR A 501 31.67 19.23 4.70
C THR A 501 31.19 20.53 5.36
N SER A 502 30.08 20.50 6.11
CA SER A 502 29.62 21.68 6.87
C SER A 502 30.39 21.95 8.16
N LYS A 503 31.26 21.03 8.60
CA LYS A 503 32.14 21.20 9.77
C LYS A 503 33.54 21.74 9.45
N SER A 504 33.86 21.96 8.17
CA SER A 504 35.19 22.45 7.75
C SER A 504 35.32 23.97 7.58
N GLU A 505 34.25 24.73 7.82
CA GLU A 505 34.34 26.19 7.85
C GLU A 505 33.84 26.71 9.21
N VAL A 506 34.76 27.09 10.05
CA VAL A 506 34.75 27.84 11.33
C VAL A 506 35.30 27.01 12.49
N SER A 507 36.56 27.23 12.82
CA SER A 507 37.06 27.92 14.02
C SER A 507 38.47 27.47 14.41
N ASP A 508 39.27 28.45 14.75
CA ASP A 508 40.56 28.40 15.47
C ASP A 508 40.46 27.65 16.82
N PRO A 509 41.46 26.95 17.24
CA PRO A 509 41.40 26.10 18.45
C PRO A 509 41.70 26.90 19.71
N SER A 510 40.81 26.83 20.70
CA SER A 510 41.12 27.08 22.11
C SER A 510 41.60 25.79 22.80
N PRO A 511 42.62 25.82 23.59
CA PRO A 511 43.18 24.63 24.25
C PRO A 511 42.58 24.48 25.64
N ASP A 512 41.71 23.51 25.84
CA ASP A 512 41.60 22.74 27.10
C ASP A 512 40.43 21.73 27.07
N GLU A 513 40.72 20.47 26.70
CA GLU A 513 39.88 19.33 27.09
C GLU A 513 40.65 18.03 26.89
N SER A 514 40.66 17.19 27.94
CA SER A 514 41.23 15.86 27.99
C SER A 514 40.70 14.94 26.84
N PRO A 515 41.50 13.98 26.34
CA PRO A 515 41.20 13.23 25.11
C PRO A 515 39.97 12.32 25.28
N ARG A 516 38.86 12.66 24.63
CA ARG A 516 37.69 11.78 24.45
C ARG A 516 38.06 10.65 23.49
N PRO A 517 37.73 9.38 23.80
CA PRO A 517 38.04 8.27 22.92
C PRO A 517 37.37 8.43 21.57
N PRO A 518 38.03 8.05 20.46
CA PRO A 518 37.51 8.23 19.12
C PRO A 518 36.19 7.44 18.93
N PRO A 519 35.19 7.98 18.21
CA PRO A 519 33.84 7.40 18.03
C PRO A 519 33.85 5.94 17.55
N ALA A 520 34.83 5.55 16.74
CA ALA A 520 34.99 4.18 16.25
C ALA A 520 35.35 3.17 17.38
N LYS A 521 36.01 3.62 18.45
CA LYS A 521 36.40 2.76 19.58
C LYS A 521 35.20 2.53 20.50
N LEU A 522 34.38 3.56 20.69
CA LEU A 522 33.15 3.49 21.48
C LEU A 522 32.09 2.60 20.79
N ARG A 523 31.96 2.69 19.49
CA ARG A 523 31.06 1.85 18.70
C ARG A 523 31.47 0.37 18.70
N ARG A 524 32.77 0.09 18.62
CA ARG A 524 33.29 -1.29 18.78
C ARG A 524 32.98 -1.86 20.14
N ALA A 525 33.13 -1.07 21.21
CA ALA A 525 32.81 -1.48 22.58
C ALA A 525 31.29 -1.72 22.75
N PHE A 526 30.44 -0.86 22.18
CA PHE A 526 28.99 -1.03 22.20
C PHE A 526 28.54 -2.31 21.47
N ASN A 527 28.98 -2.52 20.23
CA ASN A 527 28.67 -3.73 19.46
C ASN A 527 29.24 -5.02 20.13
N ALA A 528 30.32 -4.93 20.90
CA ALA A 528 30.86 -6.06 21.66
C ALA A 528 29.96 -6.38 22.87
N ALA A 529 29.48 -5.36 23.59
CA ALA A 529 28.56 -5.51 24.71
C ALA A 529 27.19 -6.07 24.26
N GLU A 530 26.70 -5.65 23.12
CA GLU A 530 25.44 -6.15 22.52
C GLU A 530 25.52 -7.66 22.18
N ARG A 531 26.64 -8.10 21.60
CA ARG A 531 26.90 -9.53 21.33
C ARG A 531 27.03 -10.34 22.60
N GLU A 532 27.72 -9.79 23.63
CA GLU A 532 27.85 -10.41 24.94
C GLU A 532 26.49 -10.60 25.60
N LEU A 533 25.63 -9.56 25.57
CA LEU A 533 24.28 -9.60 26.09
C LEU A 533 23.43 -10.67 25.37
N THR A 534 23.50 -10.73 24.05
CA THR A 534 22.77 -11.75 23.25
C THR A 534 23.24 -13.18 23.64
N THR A 535 24.54 -13.37 23.85
CA THR A 535 25.10 -14.68 24.19
C THR A 535 24.69 -15.11 25.60
N LEU A 536 24.71 -14.19 26.57
CA LEU A 536 24.33 -14.43 27.95
C LEU A 536 22.83 -14.66 28.10
N SER A 537 21.98 -13.92 27.34
CA SER A 537 20.53 -14.14 27.30
C SER A 537 20.19 -15.54 26.79
N ALA A 538 20.87 -16.01 25.73
CA ALA A 538 20.68 -17.36 25.23
C ALA A 538 21.21 -18.44 26.23
N ALA A 539 22.19 -18.12 27.06
CA ALA A 539 22.67 -19.03 28.12
C ALA A 539 21.66 -19.10 29.28
N ARG A 540 21.06 -17.96 29.69
CA ARG A 540 20.00 -17.90 30.68
C ARG A 540 18.79 -18.73 30.23
N ASP A 541 18.32 -18.55 29.01
CA ASP A 541 17.15 -19.24 28.48
C ASP A 541 17.38 -20.77 28.45
N ARG A 542 18.58 -21.22 28.15
CA ARG A 542 18.96 -22.64 28.25
C ARG A 542 18.97 -23.15 29.69
N ALA A 543 19.44 -22.35 30.65
CA ALA A 543 19.45 -22.71 32.05
C ALA A 543 18.02 -22.80 32.63
N VAL A 544 17.15 -21.87 32.29
CA VAL A 544 15.74 -21.87 32.67
C VAL A 544 14.98 -23.05 32.03
N SER A 545 15.21 -23.33 30.74
CA SER A 545 14.59 -24.49 30.07
C SER A 545 15.08 -25.84 30.66
N ALA A 546 16.33 -25.89 31.09
CA ALA A 546 16.85 -27.07 31.78
C ALA A 546 16.19 -27.29 33.16
N LEU A 547 15.84 -26.21 33.87
CA LEU A 547 15.12 -26.24 35.15
C LEU A 547 13.68 -26.73 34.98
N GLU A 548 13.01 -26.27 33.92
CA GLU A 548 11.62 -26.68 33.60
C GLU A 548 11.50 -28.15 33.20
N GLY A 549 12.58 -28.76 32.66
CA GLY A 549 12.61 -30.16 32.20
C GLY A 549 12.85 -31.20 33.30
N VAL A 550 13.10 -30.80 34.56
CA VAL A 550 13.41 -31.73 35.65
C VAL A 550 12.15 -32.14 36.40
N SER A 551 11.94 -33.46 36.56
CA SER A 551 10.86 -34.02 37.36
C SER A 551 11.03 -33.67 38.84
N GLY A 552 9.94 -33.21 39.52
CA GLY A 552 10.00 -32.69 40.89
C GLY A 552 10.47 -33.66 42.00
N SER A 553 10.92 -34.86 41.65
CA SER A 553 11.51 -35.84 42.58
C SER A 553 13.01 -35.76 42.77
N ASP A 554 13.74 -34.95 41.96
CA ASP A 554 15.21 -34.86 42.02
C ASP A 554 15.64 -33.51 42.61
N HIS A 555 15.57 -33.43 43.95
CA HIS A 555 15.76 -32.18 44.70
C HIS A 555 17.17 -31.62 44.59
N GLU A 556 18.23 -32.45 44.56
CA GLU A 556 19.61 -32.00 44.42
C GLU A 556 19.84 -31.35 43.05
N ARG A 557 19.28 -31.94 42.02
CA ARG A 557 19.43 -31.43 40.63
C ARG A 557 18.63 -30.15 40.39
N LEU A 558 17.47 -29.99 41.04
CA LEU A 558 16.70 -28.76 41.03
C LEU A 558 17.46 -27.60 41.70
N VAL A 559 18.13 -27.85 42.82
CA VAL A 559 18.94 -26.83 43.52
C VAL A 559 20.14 -26.42 42.65
N GLU A 560 20.85 -27.37 42.04
CA GLU A 560 22.01 -27.08 41.18
C GLU A 560 21.62 -26.28 39.93
N LEU A 561 20.51 -26.65 39.25
CA LEU A 561 20.02 -25.95 38.08
C LEU A 561 19.41 -24.59 38.43
N GLY A 562 18.77 -24.47 39.62
CA GLY A 562 18.31 -23.19 40.16
C GLY A 562 19.44 -22.20 40.37
N GLN A 563 20.56 -22.64 40.99
CA GLN A 563 21.75 -21.80 41.17
C GLN A 563 22.34 -21.37 39.82
N ARG A 564 22.42 -22.27 38.83
CA ARG A 564 22.92 -21.94 37.50
C ARG A 564 22.01 -20.93 36.75
N ALA A 565 20.68 -21.02 36.94
CA ALA A 565 19.73 -20.09 36.37
C ALA A 565 19.86 -18.69 37.02
N GLU A 566 20.04 -18.63 38.36
CA GLU A 566 20.31 -17.38 39.09
C GLU A 566 21.63 -16.75 38.67
N GLU A 567 22.71 -17.52 38.55
CA GLU A 567 24.01 -17.04 38.10
C GLU A 567 23.94 -16.51 36.65
N ALA A 568 23.24 -17.22 35.76
CA ALA A 568 23.04 -16.76 34.39
C ALA A 568 22.16 -15.49 34.32
N GLN A 569 21.15 -15.36 35.17
CA GLN A 569 20.32 -14.14 35.28
C GLN A 569 21.15 -12.96 35.80
N ALA A 570 22.00 -13.16 36.81
CA ALA A 570 22.90 -12.11 37.33
C ALA A 570 23.89 -11.64 36.25
N ALA A 571 24.44 -12.56 35.46
CA ALA A 571 25.36 -12.24 34.37
C ALA A 571 24.66 -11.44 33.24
N VAL A 572 23.41 -11.73 32.93
CA VAL A 572 22.60 -10.94 31.97
C VAL A 572 22.40 -9.53 32.50
N GLN A 573 22.02 -9.37 33.79
CA GLN A 573 21.81 -8.07 34.42
C GLN A 573 23.08 -7.19 34.38
N GLU A 574 24.25 -7.79 34.70
CA GLU A 574 25.51 -7.05 34.64
C GLU A 574 25.92 -6.67 33.21
N ALA A 575 25.56 -7.49 32.21
CA ALA A 575 25.79 -7.17 30.82
C ALA A 575 24.84 -6.09 30.31
N GLU A 576 23.57 -6.08 30.75
CA GLU A 576 22.61 -5.04 30.47
C GLU A 576 23.05 -3.69 31.03
N ASP A 577 23.50 -3.63 32.28
CA ASP A 577 23.99 -2.41 32.90
C ASP A 577 25.22 -1.85 32.16
N ARG A 578 26.14 -2.71 31.73
CA ARG A 578 27.28 -2.32 30.90
C ARG A 578 26.88 -1.81 29.53
N TRP A 579 25.90 -2.48 28.89
CA TRP A 579 25.40 -2.08 27.61
C TRP A 579 24.66 -0.72 27.69
N LEU A 580 23.81 -0.50 28.71
CA LEU A 580 23.15 0.77 28.97
C LEU A 580 24.13 1.92 29.21
N ALA A 581 25.16 1.70 30.03
CA ALA A 581 26.19 2.70 30.28
C ALA A 581 26.99 3.07 29.02
N LEU A 582 27.22 2.10 28.12
CA LEU A 582 27.84 2.36 26.83
C LEU A 582 26.86 3.05 25.86
N ALA A 583 25.58 2.69 25.87
CA ALA A 583 24.53 3.35 25.09
C ALA A 583 24.41 4.83 25.43
N GLU A 584 24.31 5.18 26.72
CA GLU A 584 24.29 6.56 27.19
C GLU A 584 25.54 7.35 26.77
N ARG A 585 26.72 6.74 26.86
CA ARG A 585 27.97 7.39 26.42
C ARG A 585 28.05 7.56 24.92
N VAL A 586 27.50 6.63 24.13
CA VAL A 586 27.41 6.74 22.68
C VAL A 586 26.43 7.86 22.32
N GLU A 587 25.29 7.94 22.98
CA GLU A 587 24.27 8.96 22.77
C GLU A 587 24.75 10.37 23.14
N GLN A 588 25.48 10.51 24.27
CA GLN A 588 26.11 11.78 24.68
C GLN A 588 27.24 12.21 23.75
N THR A 589 27.95 11.26 23.11
CA THR A 589 29.08 11.55 22.23
C THR A 589 28.64 11.74 20.79
N ASN A 590 27.55 11.13 20.36
CA ASN A 590 27.02 11.20 18.99
C ASN A 590 25.51 10.87 18.97
N PRO A 591 24.61 11.85 19.22
CA PRO A 591 23.16 11.63 19.16
C PRO A 591 22.76 11.14 17.77
N GLY A 592 22.25 9.92 17.66
CA GLY A 592 21.82 9.29 16.40
C GLY A 592 22.69 8.13 15.89
N LEU A 593 23.60 7.60 16.72
CA LEU A 593 24.42 6.44 16.38
C LEU A 593 23.78 5.09 16.79
N LEU A 594 22.67 5.16 17.56
CA LEU A 594 21.89 4.02 18.07
C LEU A 594 20.55 3.84 17.35
N GLY A 595 20.28 4.60 16.27
CA GLY A 595 19.09 4.51 15.44
C GLY A 595 19.31 3.77 14.14
#